data_a75e582dc4f8d8079dec816e45bee3bb
#
_entry.id   a75e582dc4f8d8079dec816e45bee3bb
#
_cell.length_a   1.000
_cell.length_b   1.000
_cell.length_c   1.000
_cell.angle_alpha   90.00
_cell.angle_beta   90.00
_cell.angle_gamma   90.00
#
_symmetry.space_group_name_H-M   'P 1'
#
loop_
_entity.id
_entity.type
_entity.pdbx_description
1 polymer ?
#
loop_
_entity_poly.entity_id
_entity_poly.type
_entity_poly.pdbx_seq_one_letter_code
_entity_poly.pdbx_strand_id
1 'polypeptide(L)'
;YDLTLPLSRYYANNRNDLMNPFKVIQMDRVYRAERPQKGRLREFMQCDIDIIGNASPDAEVELILTTTKALTRIGLSSFKVKINDRRILKAIFTYAGFAEEDHEKLAIIFDKLDKIGIEGVQKELEENAFDASAIEKFIALFESGALDLDSVAKVCDADYVASLKYIMDTVTSVSGNAFPIEFTPSLVRGQGYYTGTIFEVEAEGYSGAVAGGGRYDNLIGKFLNEDIPAVGFSIGFERIFGILMDNGYEIPGQKKRIAVFYDPDTYAAAL
;
A
#
# COMPACT_ATOMS: atom_id res chain seq x y z
N TYR A 1 11.15 12.13 4.12
CA TYR A 1 10.36 11.02 4.70
C TYR A 1 9.63 10.21 3.63
N ASP A 2 9.02 10.87 2.64
CA ASP A 2 8.36 10.28 1.45
C ASP A 2 8.51 11.22 0.24
N LEU A 3 8.01 10.79 -0.92
CA LEU A 3 7.99 11.59 -2.15
C LEU A 3 6.63 12.29 -2.37
N THR A 4 5.58 11.87 -1.68
CA THR A 4 4.21 12.35 -1.87
C THR A 4 4.02 13.80 -1.40
N LEU A 5 4.59 14.16 -0.26
CA LEU A 5 4.46 15.53 0.27
C LEU A 5 5.22 16.57 -0.58
N PRO A 6 6.47 16.32 -1.02
CA PRO A 6 7.16 17.17 -2.01
C PRO A 6 6.41 17.29 -3.33
N LEU A 7 5.84 16.17 -3.85
CA LEU A 7 5.02 16.17 -5.05
C LEU A 7 3.77 17.05 -4.89
N SER A 8 3.09 16.93 -3.77
CA SER A 8 1.89 17.73 -3.48
C SER A 8 2.19 19.23 -3.55
N ARG A 9 3.32 19.66 -2.97
CA ARG A 9 3.78 21.04 -3.04
C ARG A 9 4.19 21.45 -4.46
N TYR A 10 4.89 20.57 -5.18
CA TYR A 10 5.25 20.81 -6.58
C TYR A 10 4.01 21.03 -7.45
N TYR A 11 3.03 20.11 -7.34
CA TYR A 11 1.76 20.24 -8.05
C TYR A 11 1.03 21.53 -7.72
N ALA A 12 0.92 21.88 -6.44
CA ALA A 12 0.26 23.10 -5.99
C ALA A 12 0.89 24.37 -6.62
N ASN A 13 2.20 24.40 -6.75
CA ASN A 13 2.93 25.55 -7.31
C ASN A 13 2.90 25.63 -8.84
N ASN A 14 2.68 24.52 -9.54
CA ASN A 14 2.83 24.44 -10.99
C ASN A 14 1.55 23.97 -11.72
N ARG A 15 0.43 23.79 -11.03
CA ARG A 15 -0.77 23.12 -11.56
C ARG A 15 -1.31 23.69 -12.86
N ASN A 16 -1.15 25.00 -13.09
CA ASN A 16 -1.62 25.68 -14.29
C ASN A 16 -0.84 25.31 -15.56
N ASP A 17 0.38 24.80 -15.39
CA ASP A 17 1.26 24.38 -16.47
C ASP A 17 1.29 22.85 -16.63
N LEU A 18 0.58 22.11 -15.76
CA LEU A 18 0.54 20.66 -15.77
C LEU A 18 -0.72 20.15 -16.49
N MET A 19 -0.60 18.97 -17.07
CA MET A 19 -1.76 18.27 -17.65
C MET A 19 -2.75 17.85 -16.56
N ASN A 20 -4.02 17.80 -16.88
CA ASN A 20 -5.06 17.29 -15.98
C ASN A 20 -5.80 16.11 -16.65
N PRO A 21 -5.81 14.88 -16.08
CA PRO A 21 -5.10 14.51 -14.84
C PRO A 21 -3.57 14.49 -15.02
N PHE A 22 -2.85 14.84 -13.95
CA PHE A 22 -1.40 14.77 -13.90
C PHE A 22 -0.97 13.39 -13.44
N LYS A 23 -0.27 12.67 -14.32
CA LYS A 23 0.28 11.34 -14.04
C LYS A 23 1.80 11.43 -13.96
N VAL A 24 2.38 10.91 -12.89
CA VAL A 24 3.81 11.06 -12.62
C VAL A 24 4.42 9.80 -12.04
N ILE A 25 5.68 9.55 -12.39
CA ILE A 25 6.53 8.53 -11.77
C ILE A 25 7.67 9.25 -11.09
N GLN A 26 7.96 8.90 -9.84
CA GLN A 26 9.07 9.42 -9.07
C GLN A 26 9.93 8.25 -8.56
N MET A 27 11.23 8.37 -8.69
CA MET A 27 12.18 7.41 -8.13
C MET A 27 13.29 8.19 -7.44
N ASP A 28 13.31 8.14 -6.11
CA ASP A 28 14.34 8.83 -5.34
C ASP A 28 14.50 8.20 -3.95
N ARG A 29 15.53 8.63 -3.26
CA ARG A 29 15.84 8.19 -1.90
C ARG A 29 14.99 8.91 -0.87
N VAL A 30 14.54 8.14 0.11
CA VAL A 30 13.85 8.66 1.28
C VAL A 30 14.55 8.20 2.56
N TYR A 31 14.36 8.97 3.64
CA TYR A 31 15.08 8.79 4.90
C TYR A 31 14.08 8.71 6.05
N ARG A 32 14.17 7.62 6.85
CA ARG A 32 13.29 7.40 8.01
C ARG A 32 14.11 6.96 9.21
N ALA A 33 13.83 7.52 10.38
CA ALA A 33 14.52 7.19 11.63
C ALA A 33 13.95 5.92 12.30
N GLU A 34 13.49 4.95 11.52
CA GLU A 34 12.95 3.70 12.01
C GLU A 34 14.06 2.75 12.49
N ARG A 35 13.69 1.77 13.34
CA ARG A 35 14.63 0.71 13.74
C ARG A 35 14.95 -0.17 12.54
N PRO A 36 16.24 -0.30 12.14
CA PRO A 36 16.61 -1.13 11.01
C PRO A 36 16.27 -2.61 11.25
N GLN A 37 15.74 -3.27 10.23
CA GLN A 37 15.49 -4.71 10.21
C GLN A 37 15.45 -5.21 8.76
N LYS A 38 15.38 -6.53 8.52
CA LYS A 38 15.30 -7.07 7.15
C LYS A 38 14.16 -6.40 6.38
N GLY A 39 14.45 -5.77 5.23
CA GLY A 39 13.49 -5.05 4.41
C GLY A 39 13.04 -3.68 4.93
N ARG A 40 13.63 -3.16 6.04
CA ARG A 40 13.46 -1.80 6.53
C ARG A 40 14.80 -1.13 6.77
N LEU A 41 15.14 -0.20 5.91
CA LEU A 41 16.36 0.59 5.98
C LEU A 41 16.03 2.03 6.38
N ARG A 42 17.03 2.76 6.87
CA ARG A 42 16.89 4.19 7.20
C ARG A 42 16.99 5.08 5.97
N GLU A 43 17.72 4.63 4.96
CA GLU A 43 17.80 5.21 3.62
C GLU A 43 17.37 4.12 2.62
N PHE A 44 16.41 4.42 1.76
CA PHE A 44 15.90 3.48 0.77
C PHE A 44 15.27 4.21 -0.42
N MET A 45 15.14 3.51 -1.54
CA MET A 45 14.50 4.03 -2.74
C MET A 45 12.99 3.80 -2.69
N GLN A 46 12.23 4.83 -3.02
CA GLN A 46 10.83 4.70 -3.38
C GLN A 46 10.67 4.83 -4.89
N CYS A 47 9.82 3.98 -5.46
CA CYS A 47 9.35 4.08 -6.84
C CYS A 47 7.85 4.35 -6.76
N ASP A 48 7.48 5.62 -6.83
CA ASP A 48 6.11 6.08 -6.65
C ASP A 48 5.49 6.43 -7.99
N ILE A 49 4.23 6.05 -8.15
CA ILE A 49 3.37 6.45 -9.26
C ILE A 49 2.13 7.12 -8.71
N ASP A 50 1.78 8.29 -9.23
CA ASP A 50 0.66 9.09 -8.74
C ASP A 50 -0.19 9.59 -9.90
N ILE A 51 -1.51 9.68 -9.64
CA ILE A 51 -2.50 10.31 -10.51
C ILE A 51 -3.20 11.40 -9.70
N ILE A 52 -3.05 12.64 -10.14
CA ILE A 52 -3.63 13.82 -9.48
C ILE A 52 -4.65 14.47 -10.42
N GLY A 53 -5.81 14.86 -9.89
CA GLY A 53 -6.88 15.51 -10.64
C GLY A 53 -7.95 14.55 -11.19
N ASN A 54 -7.93 13.26 -10.80
CA ASN A 54 -8.95 12.28 -11.17
C ASN A 54 -9.66 11.72 -9.93
N ALA A 55 -10.95 12.03 -9.80
CA ALA A 55 -11.81 11.55 -8.72
C ALA A 55 -12.43 10.17 -8.98
N SER A 56 -12.36 9.67 -10.23
CA SER A 56 -12.93 8.37 -10.60
C SER A 56 -12.11 7.22 -9.99
N PRO A 57 -12.76 6.12 -9.57
CA PRO A 57 -12.07 4.89 -9.14
C PRO A 57 -11.25 4.23 -10.26
N ASP A 58 -11.37 4.69 -11.51
CA ASP A 58 -10.49 4.25 -12.62
C ASP A 58 -9.02 4.58 -12.35
N ALA A 59 -8.74 5.62 -11.57
CA ALA A 59 -7.38 5.97 -11.19
C ALA A 59 -6.74 4.89 -10.30
N GLU A 60 -7.48 4.33 -9.35
CA GLU A 60 -7.05 3.18 -8.55
C GLU A 60 -6.83 1.94 -9.42
N VAL A 61 -7.77 1.65 -10.33
CA VAL A 61 -7.65 0.54 -11.29
C VAL A 61 -6.36 0.67 -12.10
N GLU A 62 -6.11 1.84 -12.67
CA GLU A 62 -4.91 2.11 -13.48
C GLU A 62 -3.62 1.90 -12.67
N LEU A 63 -3.56 2.41 -11.44
CA LEU A 63 -2.38 2.27 -10.58
C LEU A 63 -2.15 0.81 -10.18
N ILE A 64 -3.18 0.08 -9.79
CA ILE A 64 -3.07 -1.33 -9.41
C ILE A 64 -2.58 -2.15 -10.60
N LEU A 65 -3.18 -1.99 -11.78
CA LEU A 65 -2.77 -2.71 -12.99
C LEU A 65 -1.35 -2.35 -13.44
N THR A 66 -0.96 -1.07 -13.35
CA THR A 66 0.38 -0.61 -13.71
C THR A 66 1.43 -1.20 -12.77
N THR A 67 1.19 -1.14 -11.45
CA THR A 67 2.09 -1.68 -10.44
C THR A 67 2.24 -3.19 -10.58
N THR A 68 1.14 -3.93 -10.64
CA THR A 68 1.17 -5.39 -10.73
C THR A 68 1.81 -5.88 -12.03
N LYS A 69 1.58 -5.17 -13.15
CA LYS A 69 2.26 -5.44 -14.42
C LYS A 69 3.77 -5.19 -14.33
N ALA A 70 4.19 -4.13 -13.64
CA ALA A 70 5.62 -3.87 -13.40
C ALA A 70 6.25 -5.00 -12.57
N LEU A 71 5.60 -5.41 -11.47
CA LEU A 71 6.06 -6.51 -10.61
C LEU A 71 6.20 -7.83 -11.39
N THR A 72 5.20 -8.17 -12.18
CA THR A 72 5.24 -9.38 -13.03
C THR A 72 6.39 -9.32 -14.05
N ARG A 73 6.61 -8.16 -14.69
CA ARG A 73 7.68 -8.00 -15.70
C ARG A 73 9.09 -8.12 -15.14
N ILE A 74 9.30 -7.79 -13.88
CA ILE A 74 10.58 -7.97 -13.21
C ILE A 74 10.77 -9.38 -12.61
N GLY A 75 9.79 -10.28 -12.80
CA GLY A 75 9.88 -11.67 -12.39
C GLY A 75 9.24 -12.00 -11.03
N LEU A 76 8.53 -11.06 -10.40
CA LEU A 76 7.72 -11.35 -9.22
C LEU A 76 6.36 -11.88 -9.68
N SER A 77 6.17 -13.21 -9.63
CA SER A 77 4.99 -13.88 -10.19
C SER A 77 3.95 -14.32 -9.15
N SER A 78 4.35 -14.42 -7.88
CA SER A 78 3.47 -14.91 -6.80
C SER A 78 3.23 -13.81 -5.78
N PHE A 79 2.10 -13.13 -5.92
CA PHE A 79 1.67 -12.07 -5.02
C PHE A 79 0.14 -11.92 -5.03
N LYS A 80 -0.40 -11.23 -4.04
CA LYS A 80 -1.79 -10.81 -3.97
C LYS A 80 -1.89 -9.32 -3.68
N VAL A 81 -3.00 -8.72 -4.08
CA VAL A 81 -3.36 -7.34 -3.75
C VAL A 81 -4.40 -7.36 -2.64
N LYS A 82 -4.11 -6.73 -1.51
CA LYS A 82 -5.08 -6.43 -0.46
C LYS A 82 -5.65 -5.03 -0.69
N ILE A 83 -6.95 -4.86 -0.54
CA ILE A 83 -7.62 -3.58 -0.71
C ILE A 83 -8.62 -3.32 0.42
N ASN A 84 -8.74 -2.07 0.83
CA ASN A 84 -9.73 -1.59 1.78
C ASN A 84 -10.08 -0.11 1.47
N ASP A 85 -10.98 0.47 2.23
CA ASP A 85 -11.28 1.91 2.21
C ASP A 85 -11.32 2.46 3.63
N ARG A 86 -10.64 3.59 3.86
CA ARG A 86 -10.59 4.25 5.17
C ARG A 86 -11.97 4.67 5.68
N ARG A 87 -12.90 4.99 4.78
CA ARG A 87 -14.27 5.38 5.09
C ARG A 87 -15.08 4.18 5.58
N ILE A 88 -14.88 3.00 4.97
CA ILE A 88 -15.46 1.74 5.42
C ILE A 88 -14.96 1.38 6.82
N LEU A 89 -13.65 1.49 7.05
CA LEU A 89 -13.07 1.22 8.36
C LEU A 89 -13.66 2.13 9.45
N LYS A 90 -13.77 3.44 9.17
CA LYS A 90 -14.41 4.38 10.08
C LYS A 90 -15.88 4.04 10.34
N ALA A 91 -16.63 3.63 9.33
CA ALA A 91 -18.02 3.20 9.48
C ALA A 91 -18.14 1.97 10.38
N ILE A 92 -17.25 0.99 10.26
CA ILE A 92 -17.18 -0.19 11.14
C ILE A 92 -16.95 0.25 12.59
N PHE A 93 -16.01 1.16 12.85
CA PHE A 93 -15.73 1.68 14.19
C PHE A 93 -16.94 2.42 14.77
N THR A 94 -17.57 3.30 13.97
CA THR A 94 -18.79 4.01 14.39
C THR A 94 -19.94 3.03 14.69
N TYR A 95 -20.13 2.02 13.86
CA TYR A 95 -21.16 0.98 14.07
C TYR A 95 -20.93 0.18 15.35
N ALA A 96 -19.67 -0.11 15.68
CA ALA A 96 -19.32 -0.76 16.95
C ALA A 96 -19.57 0.14 18.16
N GLY A 97 -19.63 1.46 17.98
CA GLY A 97 -19.92 2.43 19.04
C GLY A 97 -18.70 3.20 19.56
N PHE A 98 -17.59 3.13 18.86
CA PHE A 98 -16.41 3.95 19.22
C PHE A 98 -16.60 5.43 18.87
N ALA A 99 -16.05 6.33 19.68
CA ALA A 99 -16.06 7.76 19.42
C ALA A 99 -15.15 8.10 18.22
N GLU A 100 -15.52 9.11 17.43
CA GLU A 100 -14.79 9.48 16.22
C GLU A 100 -13.34 9.91 16.50
N GLU A 101 -13.12 10.57 17.62
CA GLU A 101 -11.79 11.00 18.11
C GLU A 101 -10.84 9.82 18.37
N ASP A 102 -11.38 8.63 18.60
CA ASP A 102 -10.63 7.41 18.87
C ASP A 102 -10.26 6.61 17.60
N HIS A 103 -10.86 6.91 16.47
CA HIS A 103 -10.72 6.11 15.25
C HIS A 103 -9.28 5.97 14.76
N GLU A 104 -8.46 7.02 14.89
CA GLU A 104 -7.04 6.95 14.50
C GLU A 104 -6.25 5.99 15.41
N LYS A 105 -6.50 6.03 16.70
CA LYS A 105 -5.85 5.17 17.69
C LYS A 105 -6.30 3.71 17.54
N LEU A 106 -7.62 3.51 17.30
CA LEU A 106 -8.18 2.21 16.96
C LEU A 106 -7.54 1.61 15.71
N ALA A 107 -7.40 2.41 14.65
CA ALA A 107 -6.79 1.98 13.40
C ALA A 107 -5.34 1.50 13.62
N ILE A 108 -4.55 2.18 14.46
CA ILE A 108 -3.17 1.78 14.79
C ILE A 108 -3.13 0.45 15.55
N ILE A 109 -4.08 0.21 16.45
CA ILE A 109 -4.16 -1.06 17.19
C ILE A 109 -4.60 -2.17 16.23
N PHE A 110 -5.59 -1.88 15.39
CA PHE A 110 -6.15 -2.83 14.46
C PHE A 110 -5.17 -3.26 13.35
N ASP A 111 -4.26 -2.38 12.92
CA ASP A 111 -3.16 -2.69 11.98
C ASP A 111 -2.23 -3.80 12.48
N LYS A 112 -2.31 -4.13 13.76
CA LYS A 112 -1.53 -5.21 14.36
C LYS A 112 -2.23 -6.58 14.29
N LEU A 113 -3.47 -6.65 13.80
CA LEU A 113 -4.29 -7.87 13.79
C LEU A 113 -3.55 -9.09 13.25
N ASP A 114 -2.86 -8.93 12.10
CA ASP A 114 -2.12 -10.03 11.47
C ASP A 114 -0.93 -10.54 12.33
N LYS A 115 -0.48 -9.74 13.32
CA LYS A 115 0.65 -10.08 14.19
C LYS A 115 0.25 -10.61 15.53
N ILE A 116 -0.80 -10.05 16.14
CA ILE A 116 -1.18 -10.34 17.52
C ILE A 116 -2.51 -11.09 17.63
N GLY A 117 -3.20 -11.29 16.49
CA GLY A 117 -4.53 -11.92 16.46
C GLY A 117 -5.63 -11.06 17.08
N ILE A 118 -6.87 -11.54 16.98
CA ILE A 118 -8.03 -10.78 17.49
C ILE A 118 -8.01 -10.67 19.03
N GLU A 119 -7.55 -11.69 19.74
CA GLU A 119 -7.39 -11.66 21.20
C GLU A 119 -6.37 -10.60 21.64
N GLY A 120 -5.25 -10.46 20.89
CA GLY A 120 -4.24 -9.44 21.14
C GLY A 120 -4.78 -8.03 20.87
N VAL A 121 -5.59 -7.84 19.82
CA VAL A 121 -6.27 -6.58 19.52
C VAL A 121 -7.23 -6.24 20.66
N GLN A 122 -8.08 -7.17 21.08
CA GLN A 122 -9.00 -6.97 22.20
C GLN A 122 -8.27 -6.50 23.46
N LYS A 123 -7.21 -7.21 23.84
CA LYS A 123 -6.41 -6.87 25.00
C LYS A 123 -5.81 -5.46 24.91
N GLU A 124 -5.24 -5.07 23.75
CA GLU A 124 -4.72 -3.72 23.57
C GLU A 124 -5.83 -2.65 23.64
N LEU A 125 -7.03 -2.94 23.16
CA LEU A 125 -8.17 -2.03 23.26
C LEU A 125 -8.58 -1.83 24.74
N GLU A 126 -8.66 -2.91 25.52
CA GLU A 126 -8.96 -2.88 26.96
C GLU A 126 -7.87 -2.10 27.74
N GLU A 127 -6.58 -2.37 27.48
CA GLU A 127 -5.44 -1.68 28.10
C GLU A 127 -5.43 -0.17 27.79
N ASN A 128 -5.96 0.23 26.64
CA ASN A 128 -6.10 1.63 26.24
C ASN A 128 -7.41 2.28 26.71
N ALA A 129 -8.19 1.59 27.55
CA ALA A 129 -9.43 2.07 28.18
C ALA A 129 -10.53 2.50 27.18
N PHE A 130 -10.65 1.81 26.04
CA PHE A 130 -11.79 1.97 25.15
C PHE A 130 -13.07 1.41 25.77
N ASP A 131 -14.23 1.87 25.28
CA ASP A 131 -15.54 1.41 25.79
C ASP A 131 -15.72 -0.10 25.63
N ALA A 132 -16.02 -0.79 26.74
CA ALA A 132 -16.11 -2.25 26.76
C ALA A 132 -17.23 -2.78 25.86
N SER A 133 -18.38 -2.08 25.76
CA SER A 133 -19.49 -2.49 24.90
C SER A 133 -19.13 -2.33 23.41
N ALA A 134 -18.37 -1.28 23.07
CA ALA A 134 -17.86 -1.10 21.71
C ALA A 134 -16.83 -2.17 21.34
N ILE A 135 -15.93 -2.52 22.26
CA ILE A 135 -14.96 -3.62 22.07
C ILE A 135 -15.71 -4.92 21.81
N GLU A 136 -16.68 -5.30 22.64
CA GLU A 136 -17.44 -6.54 22.49
C GLU A 136 -18.13 -6.63 21.14
N LYS A 137 -18.78 -5.56 20.69
CA LYS A 137 -19.44 -5.51 19.39
C LYS A 137 -18.43 -5.60 18.23
N PHE A 138 -17.28 -4.94 18.35
CA PHE A 138 -16.24 -4.97 17.33
C PHE A 138 -15.64 -6.36 17.17
N ILE A 139 -15.31 -7.01 18.28
CA ILE A 139 -14.80 -8.39 18.29
C ILE A 139 -15.82 -9.36 17.70
N ALA A 140 -17.10 -9.24 18.09
CA ALA A 140 -18.16 -10.09 17.55
C ALA A 140 -18.33 -9.97 16.03
N LEU A 141 -18.13 -8.79 15.45
CA LEU A 141 -18.11 -8.59 14.00
C LEU A 141 -17.00 -9.41 13.33
N PHE A 142 -15.83 -9.52 13.97
CA PHE A 142 -14.70 -10.30 13.46
C PHE A 142 -14.93 -11.81 13.60
N GLU A 143 -15.36 -12.27 14.76
CA GLU A 143 -15.57 -13.69 15.06
C GLU A 143 -16.69 -14.31 14.23
N SER A 144 -17.69 -13.51 13.86
CA SER A 144 -18.78 -13.98 13.00
C SER A 144 -18.35 -14.23 11.55
N GLY A 145 -17.12 -13.87 11.15
CA GLY A 145 -16.67 -13.89 9.76
C GLY A 145 -17.43 -12.91 8.84
N ALA A 146 -18.23 -12.02 9.43
CA ALA A 146 -19.18 -11.16 8.76
C ALA A 146 -18.56 -9.85 8.23
N LEU A 147 -17.25 -9.78 8.03
CA LEU A 147 -16.59 -8.62 7.46
C LEU A 147 -16.24 -8.80 5.97
N ASP A 148 -17.14 -9.46 5.23
CA ASP A 148 -17.15 -9.38 3.77
C ASP A 148 -17.81 -8.08 3.29
N LEU A 149 -17.65 -7.75 2.01
CA LEU A 149 -18.20 -6.54 1.43
C LEU A 149 -19.73 -6.44 1.52
N ASP A 150 -20.46 -7.56 1.50
CA ASP A 150 -21.90 -7.57 1.57
C ASP A 150 -22.41 -7.29 3.01
N SER A 151 -21.67 -7.74 4.00
CA SER A 151 -21.95 -7.44 5.41
C SER A 151 -21.61 -6.00 5.76
N VAL A 152 -20.47 -5.52 5.27
CA VAL A 152 -20.01 -4.14 5.45
C VAL A 152 -20.96 -3.14 4.77
N ALA A 153 -21.56 -3.49 3.63
CA ALA A 153 -22.56 -2.67 2.95
C ALA A 153 -23.80 -2.36 3.81
N LYS A 154 -24.04 -3.08 4.88
CA LYS A 154 -25.16 -2.84 5.81
C LYS A 154 -24.85 -1.78 6.87
N VAL A 155 -23.58 -1.44 7.05
CA VAL A 155 -23.12 -0.55 8.12
C VAL A 155 -22.39 0.68 7.63
N CYS A 156 -22.14 0.80 6.32
CA CYS A 156 -21.48 1.95 5.70
C CYS A 156 -22.25 2.44 4.48
N ASP A 157 -21.84 3.59 3.94
CA ASP A 157 -22.38 4.14 2.70
C ASP A 157 -22.20 3.15 1.54
N ALA A 158 -23.29 2.88 0.82
CA ALA A 158 -23.32 1.93 -0.29
C ALA A 158 -22.38 2.34 -1.43
N ASP A 159 -22.12 3.63 -1.64
CA ASP A 159 -21.24 4.14 -2.68
C ASP A 159 -19.78 3.74 -2.44
N TYR A 160 -19.33 3.66 -1.17
CA TYR A 160 -17.97 3.24 -0.86
C TYR A 160 -17.75 1.76 -1.20
N VAL A 161 -18.73 0.92 -0.86
CA VAL A 161 -18.69 -0.51 -1.20
C VAL A 161 -18.80 -0.73 -2.70
N ALA A 162 -19.69 0.02 -3.38
CA ALA A 162 -19.82 -0.07 -4.83
C ALA A 162 -18.53 0.34 -5.56
N SER A 163 -17.87 1.40 -5.11
CA SER A 163 -16.57 1.83 -5.63
C SER A 163 -15.50 0.74 -5.45
N LEU A 164 -15.43 0.11 -4.26
CA LEU A 164 -14.47 -0.94 -4.00
C LEU A 164 -14.74 -2.19 -4.87
N LYS A 165 -15.99 -2.61 -4.97
CA LYS A 165 -16.41 -3.72 -5.86
C LYS A 165 -16.03 -3.43 -7.31
N TYR A 166 -16.32 -2.21 -7.79
CA TYR A 166 -15.96 -1.79 -9.14
C TYR A 166 -14.45 -1.91 -9.40
N ILE A 167 -13.60 -1.44 -8.48
CA ILE A 167 -12.15 -1.56 -8.59
C ILE A 167 -11.74 -3.03 -8.66
N MET A 168 -12.22 -3.86 -7.73
CA MET A 168 -11.87 -5.27 -7.64
C MET A 168 -12.29 -6.04 -8.89
N ASP A 169 -13.53 -5.86 -9.34
CA ASP A 169 -14.08 -6.55 -10.52
C ASP A 169 -13.35 -6.13 -11.80
N THR A 170 -13.07 -4.84 -11.95
CA THR A 170 -12.38 -4.30 -13.12
C THR A 170 -10.93 -4.79 -13.18
N VAL A 171 -10.20 -4.73 -12.05
CA VAL A 171 -8.83 -5.26 -11.97
C VAL A 171 -8.80 -6.75 -12.27
N THR A 172 -9.71 -7.53 -11.69
CA THR A 172 -9.83 -8.97 -11.92
C THR A 172 -10.08 -9.29 -13.40
N SER A 173 -11.04 -8.59 -14.00
CA SER A 173 -11.40 -8.77 -15.41
C SER A 173 -10.25 -8.41 -16.35
N VAL A 174 -9.63 -7.24 -16.17
CA VAL A 174 -8.56 -6.75 -17.05
C VAL A 174 -7.27 -7.54 -16.90
N SER A 175 -6.95 -7.98 -15.69
CA SER A 175 -5.77 -8.84 -15.44
C SER A 175 -5.96 -10.30 -15.90
N GLY A 176 -7.18 -10.69 -16.21
CA GLY A 176 -7.50 -12.09 -16.54
C GLY A 176 -7.27 -13.05 -15.36
N ASN A 177 -7.52 -12.61 -14.15
CA ASN A 177 -7.24 -13.33 -12.89
C ASN A 177 -5.75 -13.69 -12.69
N ALA A 178 -4.84 -12.87 -13.21
CA ALA A 178 -3.40 -13.14 -13.09
C ALA A 178 -2.88 -13.12 -11.66
N PHE A 179 -3.61 -12.50 -10.73
CA PHE A 179 -3.31 -12.44 -9.31
C PHE A 179 -4.61 -12.22 -8.51
N PRO A 180 -4.67 -12.66 -7.24
CA PRO A 180 -5.80 -12.37 -6.36
C PRO A 180 -5.84 -10.89 -5.98
N ILE A 181 -7.06 -10.31 -5.92
CA ILE A 181 -7.35 -9.04 -5.24
C ILE A 181 -8.40 -9.32 -4.16
N GLU A 182 -8.08 -8.98 -2.92
CA GLU A 182 -8.86 -9.38 -1.75
C GLU A 182 -9.25 -8.17 -0.91
N PHE A 183 -10.54 -8.04 -0.59
CA PHE A 183 -10.98 -7.09 0.43
C PHE A 183 -10.44 -7.53 1.79
N THR A 184 -9.72 -6.65 2.46
CA THR A 184 -9.07 -6.92 3.73
C THR A 184 -9.43 -5.84 4.74
N PRO A 185 -10.47 -6.05 5.58
CA PRO A 185 -10.93 -5.05 6.54
C PRO A 185 -9.86 -4.58 7.52
N SER A 186 -8.90 -5.44 7.85
CA SER A 186 -7.76 -5.13 8.74
C SER A 186 -6.65 -4.30 8.08
N LEU A 187 -6.71 -4.08 6.77
CA LEU A 187 -5.74 -3.23 6.11
C LEU A 187 -5.94 -1.77 6.50
N VAL A 188 -4.97 -1.17 7.18
CA VAL A 188 -5.08 0.19 7.72
C VAL A 188 -4.11 1.18 7.07
N ARG A 189 -2.94 0.82 6.68
CA ARG A 189 -1.89 1.72 6.18
C ARG A 189 -1.52 2.85 7.15
N GLY A 190 -0.26 2.93 7.55
CA GLY A 190 0.23 3.85 8.57
C GLY A 190 0.39 5.32 8.18
N GLN A 191 -0.05 5.74 6.98
CA GLN A 191 0.03 7.14 6.56
C GLN A 191 -1.29 7.85 6.85
N GLY A 192 -1.28 8.78 7.78
CA GLY A 192 -2.47 9.52 8.25
C GLY A 192 -3.13 10.44 7.20
N TYR A 193 -2.59 10.52 5.98
CA TYR A 193 -3.15 11.37 4.93
C TYR A 193 -4.11 10.65 3.95
N TYR A 194 -4.26 9.32 4.03
CA TYR A 194 -5.21 8.62 3.18
C TYR A 194 -6.66 8.94 3.55
N THR A 195 -7.47 9.21 2.53
CA THR A 195 -8.87 9.66 2.67
C THR A 195 -9.90 8.68 2.14
N GLY A 196 -9.49 7.70 1.36
CA GLY A 196 -10.38 6.74 0.70
C GLY A 196 -9.74 5.37 0.57
N THR A 197 -9.79 4.80 -0.63
CA THR A 197 -9.23 3.50 -0.97
C THR A 197 -7.75 3.39 -0.59
N ILE A 198 -7.37 2.26 0.00
CA ILE A 198 -5.99 1.89 0.34
C ILE A 198 -5.71 0.48 -0.16
N PHE A 199 -4.47 0.23 -0.56
CA PHE A 199 -4.07 -1.05 -1.12
C PHE A 199 -2.62 -1.42 -0.79
N GLU A 200 -2.36 -2.72 -0.72
CA GLU A 200 -1.04 -3.30 -0.52
C GLU A 200 -0.82 -4.50 -1.44
N VAL A 201 0.43 -4.75 -1.81
CA VAL A 201 0.85 -5.98 -2.46
C VAL A 201 1.68 -6.79 -1.47
N GLU A 202 1.25 -8.01 -1.22
CA GLU A 202 2.00 -9.02 -0.47
C GLU A 202 2.58 -10.05 -1.44
N ALA A 203 3.89 -10.26 -1.35
CA ALA A 203 4.58 -11.31 -2.11
C ALA A 203 4.63 -12.60 -1.29
N GLU A 204 4.43 -13.74 -1.95
CA GLU A 204 4.52 -15.05 -1.32
C GLU A 204 5.94 -15.28 -0.75
N GLY A 205 6.00 -15.84 0.45
CA GLY A 205 7.29 -16.12 1.12
C GLY A 205 8.01 -14.88 1.68
N TYR A 206 7.41 -13.70 1.59
CA TYR A 206 7.96 -12.46 2.15
C TYR A 206 7.04 -11.88 3.25
N SER A 207 7.63 -11.52 4.38
CA SER A 207 6.88 -10.90 5.48
C SER A 207 6.71 -9.40 5.25
N GLY A 208 5.47 -8.97 5.03
CA GLY A 208 5.06 -7.57 4.87
C GLY A 208 4.86 -7.14 3.40
N ALA A 209 4.29 -5.97 3.23
CA ALA A 209 3.98 -5.43 1.91
C ALA A 209 5.23 -5.09 1.10
N VAL A 210 5.24 -5.43 -0.18
CA VAL A 210 6.30 -5.07 -1.14
C VAL A 210 5.97 -3.78 -1.90
N ALA A 211 4.69 -3.45 -1.99
CA ALA A 211 4.20 -2.19 -2.53
C ALA A 211 2.92 -1.78 -1.80
N GLY A 212 2.56 -0.52 -1.86
CA GLY A 212 1.30 -0.07 -1.27
C GLY A 212 1.03 1.41 -1.49
N GLY A 213 -0.24 1.78 -1.36
CA GLY A 213 -0.69 3.13 -1.64
C GLY A 213 -2.11 3.41 -1.20
N GLY A 214 -2.70 4.46 -1.76
CA GLY A 214 -4.08 4.83 -1.54
C GLY A 214 -4.41 6.24 -1.99
N ARG A 215 -5.69 6.60 -1.85
CA ARG A 215 -6.24 7.92 -2.18
C ARG A 215 -5.97 8.92 -1.06
N TYR A 216 -5.52 10.13 -1.44
CA TYR A 216 -5.13 11.20 -0.49
C TYR A 216 -5.63 12.59 -0.91
N ASP A 217 -6.91 12.71 -1.23
CA ASP A 217 -7.54 13.89 -1.82
C ASP A 217 -7.30 15.21 -1.07
N ASN A 218 -7.17 15.15 0.28
CA ASN A 218 -7.04 16.35 1.11
C ASN A 218 -5.59 16.79 1.32
N LEU A 219 -4.59 16.05 0.83
CA LEU A 219 -3.19 16.38 1.09
C LEU A 219 -2.74 17.61 0.29
N ILE A 220 -3.06 17.63 -0.99
CA ILE A 220 -2.72 18.74 -1.90
C ILE A 220 -3.53 19.99 -1.52
N GLY A 221 -4.77 19.81 -1.11
CA GLY A 221 -5.67 20.87 -0.68
C GLY A 221 -5.14 21.71 0.48
N LYS A 222 -4.27 21.14 1.34
CA LYS A 222 -3.59 21.90 2.40
C LYS A 222 -2.71 23.03 1.87
N PHE A 223 -2.26 22.96 0.62
CA PHE A 223 -1.48 24.00 -0.03
C PHE A 223 -2.32 24.96 -0.86
N LEU A 224 -3.53 24.57 -1.28
CA LEU A 224 -4.36 25.32 -2.25
C LEU A 224 -5.70 25.77 -1.66
N ASN A 225 -6.06 25.32 -0.49
CA ASN A 225 -7.37 25.59 0.14
C ASN A 225 -8.57 25.08 -0.67
N GLU A 226 -8.36 24.00 -1.42
CA GLU A 226 -9.39 23.29 -2.22
C GLU A 226 -9.05 21.80 -2.28
N ASP A 227 -10.05 20.92 -2.38
CA ASP A 227 -9.84 19.49 -2.50
C ASP A 227 -9.37 19.12 -3.91
N ILE A 228 -8.24 18.40 -4.00
CA ILE A 228 -7.68 17.91 -5.25
C ILE A 228 -7.63 16.38 -5.18
N PRO A 229 -8.42 15.67 -6.00
CA PRO A 229 -8.38 14.23 -6.04
C PRO A 229 -6.97 13.71 -6.38
N ALA A 230 -6.46 12.81 -5.55
CA ALA A 230 -5.14 12.23 -5.77
C ALA A 230 -5.05 10.82 -5.22
N VAL A 231 -4.41 9.94 -5.95
CA VAL A 231 -4.14 8.56 -5.55
C VAL A 231 -2.75 8.17 -6.00
N GLY A 232 -2.03 7.43 -5.16
CA GLY A 232 -0.66 7.02 -5.45
C GLY A 232 -0.35 5.60 -5.01
N PHE A 233 0.69 5.01 -5.62
CA PHE A 233 1.18 3.68 -5.31
C PHE A 233 2.71 3.71 -5.26
N SER A 234 3.28 3.23 -4.16
CA SER A 234 4.72 3.16 -3.94
C SER A 234 5.20 1.70 -3.97
N ILE A 235 6.23 1.43 -4.75
CA ILE A 235 6.93 0.14 -4.79
C ILE A 235 8.19 0.27 -3.92
N GLY A 236 8.35 -0.65 -2.95
CA GLY A 236 9.52 -0.72 -2.09
C GLY A 236 10.69 -1.39 -2.82
N PHE A 237 11.59 -0.59 -3.40
CA PHE A 237 12.67 -1.08 -4.25
C PHE A 237 13.55 -2.14 -3.54
N GLU A 238 14.06 -1.86 -2.35
CA GLU A 238 14.96 -2.80 -1.64
C GLU A 238 14.30 -4.12 -1.28
N ARG A 239 12.97 -4.09 -1.02
CA ARG A 239 12.21 -5.30 -0.73
C ARG A 239 12.11 -6.20 -1.96
N ILE A 240 11.73 -5.60 -3.09
CA ILE A 240 11.65 -6.32 -4.38
C ILE A 240 13.02 -6.82 -4.78
N PHE A 241 14.06 -5.97 -4.69
CA PHE A 241 15.43 -6.35 -5.00
C PHE A 241 15.90 -7.54 -4.14
N GLY A 242 15.62 -7.50 -2.82
CA GLY A 242 15.95 -8.60 -1.92
C GLY A 242 15.28 -9.91 -2.33
N ILE A 243 13.99 -9.90 -2.63
CA ILE A 243 13.22 -11.08 -3.08
C ILE A 243 13.82 -11.63 -4.38
N LEU A 244 14.10 -10.77 -5.35
CA LEU A 244 14.67 -11.18 -6.63
C LEU A 244 16.06 -11.83 -6.45
N MET A 245 16.90 -11.25 -5.59
CA MET A 245 18.22 -11.81 -5.31
C MET A 245 18.14 -13.15 -4.56
N ASP A 246 17.28 -13.26 -3.55
CA ASP A 246 17.03 -14.51 -2.83
C ASP A 246 16.53 -15.61 -3.77
N ASN A 247 15.79 -15.25 -4.82
CA ASN A 247 15.29 -16.16 -5.86
C ASN A 247 16.28 -16.40 -7.02
N GLY A 248 17.50 -15.88 -6.94
CA GLY A 248 18.53 -16.08 -7.96
C GLY A 248 18.28 -15.33 -9.28
N TYR A 249 17.59 -14.19 -9.22
CA TYR A 249 17.32 -13.36 -10.40
C TYR A 249 18.60 -12.87 -11.05
N GLU A 250 18.77 -13.15 -12.34
CA GLU A 250 19.88 -12.63 -13.14
C GLU A 250 19.45 -11.36 -13.89
N ILE A 251 20.18 -10.27 -13.69
CA ILE A 251 19.91 -9.00 -14.37
C ILE A 251 20.16 -9.18 -15.87
N PRO A 252 19.15 -8.98 -16.75
CA PRO A 252 19.31 -9.14 -18.18
C PRO A 252 20.43 -8.26 -18.73
N GLY A 253 21.29 -8.83 -19.56
CA GLY A 253 22.40 -8.10 -20.18
C GLY A 253 23.62 -7.84 -19.28
N GLN A 254 23.62 -8.30 -18.05
CA GLN A 254 24.79 -8.23 -17.18
C GLN A 254 25.87 -9.21 -17.69
N LYS A 255 26.98 -8.66 -18.18
CA LYS A 255 28.12 -9.49 -18.57
C LYS A 255 28.78 -10.07 -17.30
N LYS A 256 29.01 -11.38 -17.29
CA LYS A 256 29.84 -12.03 -16.25
C LYS A 256 31.24 -11.38 -16.30
N ARG A 257 31.69 -10.86 -15.18
CA ARG A 257 33.07 -10.39 -15.02
C ARG A 257 33.89 -11.55 -14.49
N ILE A 258 34.95 -11.91 -15.21
CA ILE A 258 35.90 -12.92 -14.78
C ILE A 258 37.19 -12.20 -14.42
N ALA A 259 37.64 -12.35 -13.19
CA ALA A 259 38.99 -11.93 -12.77
C ALA A 259 39.93 -13.14 -12.90
N VAL A 260 40.92 -12.98 -13.73
CA VAL A 260 41.98 -14.03 -13.87
C VAL A 260 43.23 -13.54 -13.13
N PHE A 261 43.62 -14.31 -12.11
CA PHE A 261 44.85 -14.06 -11.41
C PHE A 261 45.95 -14.96 -12.04
N TYR A 262 47.08 -14.38 -12.32
CA TYR A 262 48.20 -15.08 -12.97
C TYR A 262 49.53 -14.66 -12.36
N ASP A 263 50.51 -15.55 -12.37
CA ASP A 263 51.88 -15.25 -12.14
C ASP A 263 52.57 -14.85 -13.48
N PRO A 264 53.75 -14.17 -13.45
CA PRO A 264 54.47 -13.78 -14.67
C PRO A 264 54.67 -14.93 -15.65
N ASP A 265 54.93 -16.14 -15.13
CA ASP A 265 55.18 -17.34 -15.92
C ASP A 265 53.92 -17.94 -16.59
N THR A 266 52.71 -17.57 -16.11
CA THR A 266 51.41 -18.08 -16.60
C THR A 266 50.62 -17.02 -17.36
N TYR A 267 51.19 -15.85 -17.62
CA TYR A 267 50.51 -14.75 -18.29
C TYR A 267 49.89 -15.12 -19.65
N ALA A 268 50.66 -15.85 -20.47
CA ALA A 268 50.19 -16.28 -21.79
C ALA A 268 48.98 -17.24 -21.75
N ALA A 269 48.83 -18.00 -20.66
CA ALA A 269 47.67 -18.87 -20.46
C ALA A 269 46.45 -18.12 -19.87
N ALA A 270 46.65 -16.91 -19.32
CA ALA A 270 45.62 -16.07 -18.76
C ALA A 270 44.95 -15.15 -19.80
N LEU A 271 45.60 -14.95 -20.95
CA LEU A 271 45.06 -14.20 -22.09
C LEU A 271 44.18 -15.09 -22.96
#